data_9ec0eac3f636b785c244268ac0b08893
#
_entry.id   9ec0eac3f636b785c244268ac0b08893
#
_cell.length_a   1.000
_cell.length_b   1.000
_cell.length_c   1.000
_cell.angle_alpha   90.00
_cell.angle_beta   90.00
_cell.angle_gamma   90.00
#
_symmetry.space_group_name_H-M   'P 1'
#
loop_
_entity.id
_entity.type
_entity.pdbx_description
1 polymer ?
#
loop_
_entity_poly.entity_id
_entity_poly.type
_entity_poly.pdbx_seq_one_letter_code
_entity_poly.pdbx_strand_id
1 'polypeptide(L)'
;MFIPLKDYNPTRRVAVVTILFILLNFSVFIYQTYLSDEYLKKPLQASDLRPLRWPSSLEYFVLKDGLIPQEINGLQNVEIPVGTDRWGNAVIFRRQVSPLLSLLLSLFMHGSWLHLLGNMLFLWIFGNNVEDRLGSIKFIFFYLLCGVGASLVHVVFNLNSLTPVIGASGAVSGVMGAYLLLFPKARIRTLVFAFILITTMDIPAAVFLVIWFVFQFLYAGGGESIAWLAHVGGFIMGMILLKLLLKREKMVVEILP
;
A
#
# COMPACT_ATOMS: atom_id res chain seq x y z
N MET A 1 16.99 9.25 9.22
CA MET A 1 15.99 8.20 9.00
C MET A 1 15.28 7.91 10.31
N PHE A 2 13.95 7.75 10.28
CA PHE A 2 13.12 7.50 11.47
C PHE A 2 12.33 6.21 11.26
N ILE A 3 12.53 5.20 12.13
CA ILE A 3 11.84 3.91 12.05
C ILE A 3 11.03 3.74 13.35
N PRO A 4 9.68 3.66 13.29
CA PRO A 4 8.89 3.38 14.46
C PRO A 4 9.10 1.93 14.90
N LEU A 5 9.26 1.70 16.21
CA LEU A 5 9.47 0.38 16.78
C LEU A 5 8.22 -0.13 17.49
N LYS A 6 7.56 0.75 18.24
CA LYS A 6 6.28 0.49 18.93
C LYS A 6 5.62 1.79 19.32
N ASP A 7 4.31 1.73 19.56
CA ASP A 7 3.61 2.75 20.34
C ASP A 7 3.43 2.31 21.79
N TYR A 8 3.09 3.27 22.64
CA TYR A 8 2.81 3.02 24.07
C TYR A 8 1.31 3.10 24.39
N ASN A 9 0.47 3.18 23.34
CA ASN A 9 -0.96 3.27 23.52
C ASN A 9 -1.55 1.86 23.69
N PRO A 10 -2.10 1.51 24.89
CA PRO A 10 -2.59 0.16 25.13
C PRO A 10 -3.89 -0.11 24.34
N THR A 11 -4.01 -1.30 23.81
CA THR A 11 -5.25 -1.81 23.20
C THR A 11 -6.05 -2.62 24.22
N ARG A 12 -7.37 -2.59 24.11
CA ARG A 12 -8.30 -3.36 24.97
C ARG A 12 -8.62 -4.73 24.40
N ARG A 13 -8.48 -4.89 23.09
CA ARG A 13 -8.83 -6.09 22.32
C ARG A 13 -7.66 -6.56 21.48
N VAL A 14 -7.64 -7.85 21.17
CA VAL A 14 -6.71 -8.40 20.17
C VAL A 14 -7.11 -7.88 18.80
N ALA A 15 -6.15 -7.33 18.06
CA ALA A 15 -6.35 -6.78 16.72
C ALA A 15 -6.34 -7.91 15.66
N VAL A 16 -7.41 -8.69 15.62
CA VAL A 16 -7.51 -9.89 14.79
C VAL A 16 -7.39 -9.57 13.30
N VAL A 17 -8.07 -8.51 12.83
CA VAL A 17 -8.06 -8.12 11.41
C VAL A 17 -6.72 -7.55 11.00
N THR A 18 -6.06 -6.77 11.85
CA THR A 18 -4.68 -6.31 11.63
C THR A 18 -3.74 -7.49 11.41
N ILE A 19 -3.82 -8.51 12.27
CA ILE A 19 -3.01 -9.74 12.13
C ILE A 19 -3.37 -10.48 10.84
N LEU A 20 -4.65 -10.65 10.53
CA LEU A 20 -5.09 -11.30 9.30
C LEU A 20 -4.61 -10.58 8.04
N PHE A 21 -4.66 -9.25 8.01
CA PHE A 21 -4.12 -8.48 6.89
C PHE A 21 -2.61 -8.63 6.76
N ILE A 22 -1.87 -8.64 7.86
CA ILE A 22 -0.42 -8.91 7.85
C ILE A 22 -0.15 -10.29 7.26
N LEU A 23 -0.82 -11.34 7.77
CA LEU A 23 -0.66 -12.71 7.28
C LEU A 23 -1.04 -12.84 5.80
N LEU A 24 -2.12 -12.19 5.36
CA LEU A 24 -2.56 -12.18 3.96
C LEU A 24 -1.48 -11.56 3.05
N ASN A 25 -0.92 -10.41 3.44
CA ASN A 25 0.14 -9.75 2.67
C ASN A 25 1.39 -10.62 2.57
N PHE A 26 1.81 -11.27 3.66
CA PHE A 26 2.92 -12.24 3.62
C PHE A 26 2.60 -13.42 2.70
N SER A 27 1.39 -13.99 2.80
CA SER A 27 0.96 -15.13 1.97
C SER A 27 0.95 -14.78 0.49
N VAL A 28 0.40 -13.60 0.13
CA VAL A 28 0.40 -13.12 -1.26
C VAL A 28 1.83 -12.91 -1.76
N PHE A 29 2.71 -12.31 -0.96
CA PHE A 29 4.08 -12.06 -1.37
C PHE A 29 4.90 -13.36 -1.54
N ILE A 30 4.71 -14.34 -0.66
CA ILE A 30 5.33 -15.68 -0.80
C ILE A 30 4.79 -16.35 -2.07
N TYR A 31 3.50 -16.27 -2.34
CA TYR A 31 2.90 -16.78 -3.56
C TYR A 31 3.48 -16.11 -4.82
N GLN A 32 3.63 -14.77 -4.80
CA GLN A 32 4.28 -14.02 -5.88
C GLN A 32 5.70 -14.53 -6.13
N THR A 33 6.50 -14.71 -5.08
CA THR A 33 7.89 -15.20 -5.18
C THR A 33 7.97 -16.66 -5.62
N TYR A 34 7.12 -17.54 -5.10
CA TYR A 34 7.10 -18.97 -5.45
C TYR A 34 6.70 -19.19 -6.91
N LEU A 35 5.61 -18.61 -7.36
CA LEU A 35 5.17 -18.74 -8.76
C LEU A 35 6.15 -18.09 -9.73
N SER A 36 6.87 -17.10 -9.25
CA SER A 36 7.88 -16.46 -10.04
C SER A 36 9.01 -17.43 -10.39
N ASP A 37 9.47 -18.22 -9.44
CA ASP A 37 10.51 -19.23 -9.66
C ASP A 37 10.03 -20.34 -10.60
N GLU A 38 8.76 -20.76 -10.50
CA GLU A 38 8.18 -21.77 -11.38
C GLU A 38 8.02 -21.27 -12.82
N TYR A 39 7.68 -19.98 -12.99
CA TYR A 39 7.53 -19.36 -14.30
C TYR A 39 8.87 -19.24 -15.04
N LEU A 40 9.95 -18.94 -14.32
CA LEU A 40 11.30 -18.90 -14.88
C LEU A 40 11.84 -20.29 -15.24
N LYS A 41 11.33 -21.36 -14.61
CA LYS A 41 11.70 -22.74 -14.88
C LYS A 41 10.96 -23.34 -16.09
N LYS A 42 9.82 -22.76 -16.51
CA LYS A 42 9.18 -23.15 -17.76
C LYS A 42 9.93 -22.50 -18.92
N PRO A 43 10.66 -23.27 -19.76
CA PRO A 43 11.23 -22.71 -20.95
C PRO A 43 10.05 -22.26 -21.85
N LEU A 44 9.80 -20.96 -21.88
CA LEU A 44 9.23 -20.40 -23.09
C LEU A 44 10.14 -20.89 -24.20
N GLN A 45 9.57 -21.37 -25.30
CA GLN A 45 10.35 -21.70 -26.49
C GLN A 45 10.96 -20.39 -27.00
N ALA A 46 11.99 -19.98 -26.28
CA ALA A 46 12.66 -18.68 -26.36
C ALA A 46 13.78 -18.68 -27.40
N SER A 47 13.71 -19.61 -28.40
CA SER A 47 14.63 -19.57 -29.52
C SER A 47 14.51 -18.26 -30.34
N ASP A 48 13.42 -17.53 -30.19
CA ASP A 48 13.03 -16.45 -31.09
C ASP A 48 12.94 -15.07 -30.48
N LEU A 49 13.00 -14.94 -29.16
CA LEU A 49 12.89 -13.67 -28.46
C LEU A 49 14.25 -13.22 -27.95
N ARG A 50 14.70 -12.04 -28.35
CA ARG A 50 15.73 -11.28 -27.62
C ARG A 50 14.98 -10.23 -26.77
N PRO A 51 14.57 -10.55 -25.52
CA PRO A 51 14.04 -9.53 -24.64
C PRO A 51 15.16 -8.55 -24.31
N LEU A 52 14.87 -7.27 -24.36
CA LEU A 52 15.75 -6.24 -23.78
C LEU A 52 16.03 -6.53 -22.32
N ARG A 53 15.09 -7.10 -21.61
CA ARG A 53 15.15 -7.71 -20.27
C ARG A 53 13.79 -8.34 -20.02
N TRP A 54 13.70 -9.65 -19.80
CA TRP A 54 12.50 -10.24 -19.22
C TRP A 54 12.26 -9.61 -17.86
N PRO A 55 11.03 -9.18 -17.55
CA PRO A 55 10.70 -8.83 -16.20
C PRO A 55 11.09 -9.99 -15.29
N SER A 56 11.71 -9.69 -14.16
CA SER A 56 11.85 -10.68 -13.10
C SER A 56 10.46 -11.25 -12.84
N SER A 57 10.42 -12.42 -12.31
CA SER A 57 9.17 -13.08 -11.97
C SER A 57 8.26 -12.23 -11.08
N LEU A 58 8.82 -11.42 -10.21
CA LEU A 58 8.08 -10.47 -9.39
C LEU A 58 7.50 -9.34 -10.26
N GLU A 59 8.27 -8.79 -11.21
CA GLU A 59 7.80 -7.81 -12.19
C GLU A 59 6.66 -8.36 -13.05
N TYR A 60 6.70 -9.67 -13.39
CA TYR A 60 5.59 -10.31 -14.10
C TYR A 60 4.27 -10.21 -13.34
N PHE A 61 4.27 -10.54 -12.02
CA PHE A 61 3.07 -10.41 -11.20
C PHE A 61 2.61 -8.97 -11.06
N VAL A 62 3.55 -8.05 -10.93
CA VAL A 62 3.25 -6.62 -10.87
C VAL A 62 2.58 -6.14 -12.15
N LEU A 63 3.08 -6.55 -13.32
CA LEU A 63 2.45 -6.26 -14.61
C LEU A 63 1.10 -6.95 -14.75
N LYS A 64 0.99 -8.20 -14.32
CA LYS A 64 -0.23 -9.01 -14.48
C LYS A 64 -1.40 -8.50 -13.64
N ASP A 65 -1.20 -8.23 -12.35
CA ASP A 65 -2.27 -8.02 -11.38
C ASP A 65 -2.20 -6.63 -10.68
N GLY A 66 -1.11 -5.87 -10.87
CA GLY A 66 -0.96 -4.53 -10.32
C GLY A 66 -1.96 -3.53 -10.93
N LEU A 67 -2.21 -2.45 -10.23
CA LEU A 67 -3.05 -1.36 -10.71
C LEU A 67 -2.32 -0.55 -11.78
N ILE A 68 -2.89 -0.40 -12.97
CA ILE A 68 -2.40 0.50 -14.02
C ILE A 68 -3.37 1.68 -14.16
N PRO A 69 -2.90 2.92 -13.91
CA PRO A 69 -3.76 4.10 -13.93
C PRO A 69 -4.51 4.29 -15.24
N GLN A 70 -3.86 4.09 -16.39
CA GLN A 70 -4.49 4.24 -17.69
C GLN A 70 -5.65 3.26 -17.92
N GLU A 71 -5.58 2.04 -17.37
CA GLU A 71 -6.66 1.06 -17.48
C GLU A 71 -7.89 1.46 -16.65
N ILE A 72 -7.69 2.06 -15.49
CA ILE A 72 -8.80 2.58 -14.66
C ILE A 72 -9.48 3.74 -15.36
N ASN A 73 -8.72 4.63 -16.00
CA ASN A 73 -9.25 5.77 -16.74
C ASN A 73 -10.12 5.32 -17.93
N GLY A 74 -9.68 4.30 -18.68
CA GLY A 74 -10.41 3.76 -19.83
C GLY A 74 -11.40 2.65 -19.52
N LEU A 75 -11.41 2.10 -18.29
CA LEU A 75 -12.13 0.89 -17.87
C LEU A 75 -11.89 -0.32 -18.79
N GLN A 76 -10.71 -0.39 -19.40
CA GLN A 76 -10.29 -1.44 -20.33
C GLN A 76 -8.81 -1.75 -20.17
N ASN A 77 -8.43 -2.99 -20.45
CA ASN A 77 -7.04 -3.40 -20.40
C ASN A 77 -6.28 -2.76 -21.55
N VAL A 78 -5.05 -2.32 -21.27
CA VAL A 78 -4.12 -1.76 -22.25
C VAL A 78 -3.07 -2.79 -22.65
N GLU A 79 -2.54 -2.62 -23.86
CA GLU A 79 -1.40 -3.39 -24.36
C GLU A 79 -0.10 -2.78 -23.85
N ILE A 80 0.70 -3.57 -23.13
CA ILE A 80 1.93 -3.10 -22.52
C ILE A 80 3.12 -3.62 -23.33
N PRO A 81 3.92 -2.76 -23.98
CA PRO A 81 5.14 -3.18 -24.64
C PRO A 81 6.19 -3.56 -23.60
N VAL A 82 6.63 -4.83 -23.63
CA VAL A 82 7.61 -5.38 -22.66
C VAL A 82 8.99 -5.62 -23.29
N GLY A 83 9.15 -5.40 -24.57
CA GLY A 83 10.42 -5.57 -25.28
C GLY A 83 10.24 -5.64 -26.78
N THR A 84 11.29 -6.10 -27.48
CA THR A 84 11.24 -6.37 -28.92
C THR A 84 11.70 -7.81 -29.20
N ASP A 85 11.16 -8.40 -30.26
CA ASP A 85 11.63 -9.68 -30.78
C ASP A 85 12.96 -9.51 -31.55
N ARG A 86 13.53 -10.62 -32.05
CA ARG A 86 14.77 -10.61 -32.83
C ARG A 86 14.70 -9.84 -34.14
N TRP A 87 13.50 -9.55 -34.65
CA TRP A 87 13.25 -8.79 -35.84
C TRP A 87 12.92 -7.31 -35.58
N GLY A 88 12.89 -6.89 -34.28
CA GLY A 88 12.59 -5.52 -33.86
C GLY A 88 11.10 -5.21 -33.69
N ASN A 89 10.20 -6.21 -33.77
CA ASN A 89 8.78 -6.01 -33.50
C ASN A 89 8.53 -5.93 -32.00
N ALA A 90 7.58 -5.08 -31.57
CA ALA A 90 7.20 -4.96 -30.17
C ALA A 90 6.58 -6.26 -29.64
N VAL A 91 7.09 -6.74 -28.50
CA VAL A 91 6.48 -7.83 -27.73
C VAL A 91 5.47 -7.21 -26.76
N ILE A 92 4.20 -7.59 -26.91
CA ILE A 92 3.10 -7.01 -26.17
C ILE A 92 2.65 -7.97 -25.08
N PHE A 93 2.60 -7.46 -23.85
CA PHE A 93 1.97 -8.14 -22.72
C PHE A 93 0.49 -7.78 -22.65
N ARG A 94 -0.37 -8.81 -22.73
CA ARG A 94 -1.83 -8.64 -22.64
C ARG A 94 -2.31 -9.11 -21.29
N ARG A 95 -2.90 -8.22 -20.52
CA ARG A 95 -3.46 -8.49 -19.21
C ARG A 95 -4.83 -9.15 -19.32
N GLN A 96 -5.14 -9.99 -18.31
CA GLN A 96 -6.45 -10.68 -18.23
C GLN A 96 -7.26 -10.22 -17.00
N VAL A 97 -6.62 -9.57 -16.02
CA VAL A 97 -7.30 -9.06 -14.84
C VAL A 97 -8.13 -7.82 -15.20
N SER A 98 -9.34 -7.73 -14.69
CA SER A 98 -10.14 -6.52 -14.93
C SER A 98 -9.52 -5.31 -14.21
N PRO A 99 -9.59 -4.09 -14.79
CA PRO A 99 -9.07 -2.89 -14.17
C PRO A 99 -9.63 -2.65 -12.76
N LEU A 100 -10.92 -2.89 -12.53
CA LEU A 100 -11.53 -2.74 -11.22
C LEU A 100 -11.05 -3.77 -10.19
N LEU A 101 -10.78 -5.01 -10.62
CA LEU A 101 -10.23 -6.03 -9.71
C LEU A 101 -8.80 -5.70 -9.33
N SER A 102 -8.01 -5.11 -10.23
CA SER A 102 -6.64 -4.69 -9.93
C SER A 102 -6.57 -3.63 -8.82
N LEU A 103 -7.61 -2.80 -8.62
CA LEU A 103 -7.71 -1.88 -7.48
C LEU A 103 -7.64 -2.59 -6.13
N LEU A 104 -8.22 -3.80 -6.03
CA LEU A 104 -8.21 -4.58 -4.78
C LEU A 104 -6.96 -5.46 -4.68
N LEU A 105 -6.58 -6.15 -5.76
CA LEU A 105 -5.44 -7.07 -5.75
C LEU A 105 -4.13 -6.33 -5.47
N SER A 106 -3.94 -5.17 -6.07
CA SER A 106 -2.74 -4.35 -5.89
C SER A 106 -2.46 -3.95 -4.44
N LEU A 107 -3.50 -3.85 -3.60
CA LEU A 107 -3.36 -3.51 -2.18
C LEU A 107 -2.59 -4.56 -1.35
N PHE A 108 -2.52 -5.79 -1.83
CA PHE A 108 -1.89 -6.91 -1.13
C PHE A 108 -0.58 -7.37 -1.78
N MET A 109 -0.20 -6.75 -2.90
CA MET A 109 1.01 -7.09 -3.66
C MET A 109 2.19 -6.23 -3.22
N HIS A 110 3.41 -6.79 -3.28
CA HIS A 110 4.62 -6.07 -2.91
C HIS A 110 5.76 -6.36 -3.89
N GLY A 111 6.58 -5.34 -4.17
CA GLY A 111 7.69 -5.43 -5.12
C GLY A 111 9.03 -5.87 -4.49
N SER A 112 9.10 -5.94 -3.16
CA SER A 112 10.32 -6.37 -2.45
C SER A 112 10.03 -6.70 -0.99
N TRP A 113 10.95 -7.45 -0.35
CA TRP A 113 10.89 -7.70 1.09
C TRP A 113 10.89 -6.42 1.93
N LEU A 114 11.70 -5.43 1.56
CA LEU A 114 11.76 -4.17 2.30
C LEU A 114 10.43 -3.41 2.21
N HIS A 115 9.77 -3.44 1.03
CA HIS A 115 8.47 -2.82 0.81
C HIS A 115 7.39 -3.52 1.66
N LEU A 116 7.36 -4.86 1.67
CA LEU A 116 6.44 -5.63 2.51
C LEU A 116 6.66 -5.37 3.99
N LEU A 117 7.90 -5.55 4.48
CA LEU A 117 8.22 -5.41 5.91
C LEU A 117 7.95 -3.99 6.41
N GLY A 118 8.24 -2.98 5.60
CA GLY A 118 7.90 -1.60 5.93
C GLY A 118 6.40 -1.40 6.14
N ASN A 119 5.57 -1.86 5.18
CA ASN A 119 4.11 -1.78 5.32
C ASN A 119 3.59 -2.55 6.53
N MET A 120 4.08 -3.76 6.75
CA MET A 120 3.62 -4.60 7.87
C MET A 120 4.04 -4.02 9.24
N LEU A 121 5.21 -3.42 9.33
CA LEU A 121 5.66 -2.73 10.54
C LEU A 121 4.73 -1.56 10.89
N PHE A 122 4.40 -0.71 9.93
CA PHE A 122 3.50 0.41 10.17
C PHE A 122 2.06 -0.06 10.45
N LEU A 123 1.58 -1.07 9.75
CA LEU A 123 0.27 -1.67 10.02
C LEU A 123 0.21 -2.29 11.41
N TRP A 124 1.27 -2.98 11.86
CA TRP A 124 1.36 -3.55 13.20
C TRP A 124 1.30 -2.50 14.31
N ILE A 125 2.04 -1.39 14.14
CA ILE A 125 2.16 -0.34 15.17
C ILE A 125 0.88 0.50 15.28
N PHE A 126 0.27 0.86 14.14
CA PHE A 126 -0.86 1.79 14.11
C PHE A 126 -2.21 1.11 13.93
N GLY A 127 -2.25 -0.06 13.27
CA GLY A 127 -3.48 -0.76 12.92
C GLY A 127 -4.22 -1.31 14.14
N ASN A 128 -3.50 -1.87 15.10
CA ASN A 128 -4.07 -2.46 16.31
C ASN A 128 -4.95 -1.45 17.09
N ASN A 129 -4.48 -0.23 17.26
CA ASN A 129 -5.18 0.82 17.99
C ASN A 129 -6.39 1.38 17.21
N VAL A 130 -6.27 1.50 15.89
CA VAL A 130 -7.38 1.95 15.03
C VAL A 130 -8.46 0.86 14.97
N GLU A 131 -8.07 -0.43 14.87
CA GLU A 131 -8.98 -1.55 14.92
C GLU A 131 -9.70 -1.63 16.27
N ASP A 132 -8.97 -1.47 17.40
CA ASP A 132 -9.56 -1.46 18.74
C ASP A 132 -10.63 -0.38 18.89
N ARG A 133 -10.42 0.78 18.26
CA ARG A 133 -11.34 1.92 18.30
C ARG A 133 -12.56 1.75 17.40
N LEU A 134 -12.39 1.21 16.19
CA LEU A 134 -13.48 1.02 15.21
C LEU A 134 -14.24 -0.29 15.40
N GLY A 135 -13.60 -1.30 16.00
CA GLY A 135 -14.00 -2.69 15.95
C GLY A 135 -13.64 -3.36 14.62
N SER A 136 -13.42 -4.67 14.67
CA SER A 136 -12.83 -5.46 13.58
C SER A 136 -13.61 -5.35 12.26
N ILE A 137 -14.96 -5.43 12.29
CA ILE A 137 -15.78 -5.38 11.07
C ILE A 137 -15.65 -4.02 10.37
N LYS A 138 -15.77 -2.91 11.12
CA LYS A 138 -15.62 -1.57 10.52
C LYS A 138 -14.20 -1.33 10.05
N PHE A 139 -13.19 -1.90 10.73
CA PHE A 139 -11.79 -1.76 10.35
C PHE A 139 -11.50 -2.44 9.00
N ILE A 140 -12.12 -3.59 8.68
CA ILE A 140 -12.00 -4.22 7.34
C ILE A 140 -12.40 -3.24 6.24
N PHE A 141 -13.62 -2.70 6.33
CA PHE A 141 -14.12 -1.76 5.32
C PHE A 141 -13.32 -0.46 5.30
N PHE A 142 -12.92 0.04 6.47
CA PHE A 142 -12.09 1.22 6.60
C PHE A 142 -10.76 1.05 5.85
N TYR A 143 -10.04 -0.05 6.10
CA TYR A 143 -8.77 -0.35 5.46
C TYR A 143 -8.88 -0.46 3.94
N LEU A 144 -9.85 -1.22 3.44
CA LEU A 144 -10.09 -1.41 2.02
C LEU A 144 -10.49 -0.10 1.33
N LEU A 145 -11.39 0.68 1.93
CA LEU A 145 -11.80 1.98 1.39
C LEU A 145 -10.65 2.99 1.38
N CYS A 146 -9.79 3.01 2.40
CA CYS A 146 -8.59 3.83 2.40
C CYS A 146 -7.66 3.44 1.25
N GLY A 147 -7.44 2.14 1.04
CA GLY A 147 -6.58 1.64 -0.03
C GLY A 147 -7.10 1.97 -1.42
N VAL A 148 -8.38 1.68 -1.67
CA VAL A 148 -9.03 2.02 -2.95
C VAL A 148 -9.05 3.53 -3.19
N GLY A 149 -9.42 4.32 -2.18
CA GLY A 149 -9.41 5.78 -2.28
C GLY A 149 -8.02 6.35 -2.54
N ALA A 150 -6.99 5.82 -1.89
CA ALA A 150 -5.59 6.16 -2.13
C ALA A 150 -5.17 5.89 -3.59
N SER A 151 -5.53 4.71 -4.08
CA SER A 151 -5.28 4.29 -5.47
C SER A 151 -5.98 5.21 -6.47
N LEU A 152 -7.25 5.56 -6.22
CA LEU A 152 -7.99 6.46 -7.08
C LEU A 152 -7.41 7.88 -7.09
N VAL A 153 -6.93 8.40 -5.95
CA VAL A 153 -6.20 9.68 -5.91
C VAL A 153 -4.96 9.60 -6.80
N HIS A 154 -4.17 8.53 -6.70
CA HIS A 154 -3.00 8.35 -7.56
C HIS A 154 -3.38 8.30 -9.05
N VAL A 155 -4.44 7.56 -9.42
CA VAL A 155 -4.95 7.45 -10.79
C VAL A 155 -5.33 8.82 -11.36
N VAL A 156 -6.08 9.64 -10.62
CA VAL A 156 -6.55 10.96 -11.07
C VAL A 156 -5.39 11.88 -11.49
N PHE A 157 -4.26 11.80 -10.81
CA PHE A 157 -3.08 12.59 -11.15
C PHE A 157 -2.12 11.91 -12.15
N ASN A 158 -2.42 10.67 -12.58
CA ASN A 158 -1.56 9.88 -13.47
C ASN A 158 -2.36 9.12 -14.55
N LEU A 159 -3.41 9.73 -15.09
CA LEU A 159 -4.42 9.09 -15.96
C LEU A 159 -3.84 8.33 -17.17
N ASN A 160 -2.67 8.74 -17.67
CA ASN A 160 -2.03 8.13 -18.85
C ASN A 160 -0.83 7.24 -18.47
N SER A 161 -0.59 7.00 -17.19
CA SER A 161 0.55 6.19 -16.76
C SER A 161 0.30 4.69 -16.99
N LEU A 162 1.29 4.03 -17.57
CA LEU A 162 1.38 2.58 -17.72
C LEU A 162 2.16 1.92 -16.57
N THR A 163 2.73 2.73 -15.66
CA THR A 163 3.51 2.22 -14.52
C THR A 163 2.57 1.56 -13.52
N PRO A 164 2.75 0.26 -13.24
CA PRO A 164 1.92 -0.43 -12.27
C PRO A 164 2.13 0.09 -10.85
N VAL A 165 1.05 0.24 -10.09
CA VAL A 165 1.06 0.61 -8.68
C VAL A 165 0.63 -0.58 -7.83
N ILE A 166 1.40 -0.88 -6.79
CA ILE A 166 1.16 -1.97 -5.85
C ILE A 166 1.53 -1.56 -4.43
N GLY A 167 0.98 -2.24 -3.47
CA GLY A 167 1.34 -2.12 -2.06
C GLY A 167 0.19 -1.75 -1.14
N ALA A 168 0.27 -2.23 0.08
CA ALA A 168 -0.66 -1.90 1.17
C ALA A 168 -0.54 -0.43 1.62
N SER A 169 0.47 0.29 1.16
CA SER A 169 0.91 1.58 1.73
C SER A 169 -0.17 2.67 1.70
N GLY A 170 -1.04 2.69 0.69
CA GLY A 170 -2.18 3.62 0.64
C GLY A 170 -3.18 3.36 1.78
N ALA A 171 -3.54 2.10 2.03
CA ALA A 171 -4.42 1.72 3.13
C ALA A 171 -3.74 1.96 4.50
N VAL A 172 -2.47 1.59 4.64
CA VAL A 172 -1.66 1.83 5.85
C VAL A 172 -1.55 3.32 6.14
N SER A 173 -1.36 4.16 5.11
CA SER A 173 -1.38 5.62 5.26
C SER A 173 -2.73 6.12 5.81
N GLY A 174 -3.84 5.54 5.35
CA GLY A 174 -5.16 5.83 5.90
C GLY A 174 -5.29 5.46 7.38
N VAL A 175 -4.74 4.31 7.78
CA VAL A 175 -4.65 3.92 9.19
C VAL A 175 -3.84 4.92 9.99
N MET A 176 -2.70 5.40 9.47
CA MET A 176 -1.86 6.42 10.11
C MET A 176 -2.59 7.77 10.24
N GLY A 177 -3.34 8.19 9.23
CA GLY A 177 -4.18 9.39 9.28
C GLY A 177 -5.27 9.30 10.35
N ALA A 178 -5.91 8.14 10.48
CA ALA A 178 -6.87 7.88 11.54
C ALA A 178 -6.21 7.87 12.92
N TYR A 179 -5.05 7.23 13.07
CA TYR A 179 -4.29 7.19 14.32
C TYR A 179 -3.91 8.60 14.79
N LEU A 180 -3.49 9.48 13.87
CA LEU A 180 -3.17 10.88 14.19
C LEU A 180 -4.35 11.59 14.84
N LEU A 181 -5.57 11.39 14.36
CA LEU A 181 -6.77 12.02 14.94
C LEU A 181 -7.18 11.41 16.28
N LEU A 182 -7.01 10.10 16.45
CA LEU A 182 -7.40 9.38 17.66
C LEU A 182 -6.42 9.58 18.82
N PHE A 183 -5.12 9.54 18.51
CA PHE A 183 -4.06 9.42 19.51
C PHE A 183 -2.88 10.39 19.28
N PRO A 184 -3.11 11.69 19.06
CA PRO A 184 -2.05 12.65 18.69
C PRO A 184 -0.95 12.78 19.74
N LYS A 185 -1.26 12.52 21.01
CA LYS A 185 -0.34 12.63 22.17
C LYS A 185 0.33 11.31 22.54
N ALA A 186 -0.08 10.19 21.91
CA ALA A 186 0.56 8.89 22.16
C ALA A 186 2.05 8.96 21.79
N ARG A 187 2.88 8.23 22.53
CA ARG A 187 4.33 8.21 22.27
C ARG A 187 4.69 7.03 21.38
N ILE A 188 5.48 7.30 20.37
CA ILE A 188 6.02 6.31 19.44
C ILE A 188 7.50 6.18 19.73
N ARG A 189 7.94 4.99 20.18
CA ARG A 189 9.36 4.70 20.27
C ARG A 189 9.92 4.57 18.86
N THR A 190 10.87 5.43 18.54
CA THR A 190 11.41 5.61 17.21
C THR A 190 12.92 5.43 17.25
N LEU A 191 13.43 4.59 16.35
CA LEU A 191 14.85 4.48 16.07
C LEU A 191 15.25 5.64 15.16
N VAL A 192 16.18 6.46 15.63
CA VAL A 192 16.65 7.66 14.93
C VAL A 192 18.08 7.46 14.49
N PHE A 193 18.31 7.63 13.19
CA PHE A 193 19.65 7.65 12.59
C PHE A 193 20.01 9.13 12.30
N ALA A 194 20.93 9.67 13.10
CA ALA A 194 21.45 11.03 12.96
C ALA A 194 22.97 10.97 12.74
N PHE A 195 23.40 11.03 11.47
CA PHE A 195 24.80 10.87 11.05
C PHE A 195 25.41 9.57 11.59
N ILE A 196 26.31 9.68 12.58
CA ILE A 196 26.97 8.53 13.23
C ILE A 196 26.25 8.05 14.50
N LEU A 197 25.25 8.80 14.97
CA LEU A 197 24.52 8.45 16.19
C LEU A 197 23.28 7.65 15.85
N ILE A 198 23.18 6.44 16.44
CA ILE A 198 21.98 5.60 16.40
C ILE A 198 21.40 5.59 17.81
N THR A 199 20.16 6.10 17.95
CA THR A 199 19.50 6.19 19.25
C THR A 199 18.01 5.92 19.14
N THR A 200 17.35 5.69 20.27
CA THR A 200 15.89 5.58 20.33
C THR A 200 15.30 6.77 21.07
N MET A 201 14.24 7.34 20.51
CA MET A 201 13.51 8.47 21.09
C MET A 201 12.01 8.16 21.16
N ASP A 202 11.35 8.63 22.20
CA ASP A 202 9.90 8.56 22.33
C ASP A 202 9.29 9.87 21.79
N ILE A 203 8.82 9.81 20.54
CA ILE A 203 8.29 10.96 19.78
C ILE A 203 6.76 10.97 19.88
N PRO A 204 6.11 12.11 20.16
CA PRO A 204 4.66 12.21 20.06
C PRO A 204 4.15 11.81 18.67
N ALA A 205 3.06 11.04 18.62
CA ALA A 205 2.51 10.55 17.35
C ALA A 205 2.20 11.68 16.36
N ALA A 206 1.69 12.81 16.84
CA ALA A 206 1.45 13.98 15.99
C ALA A 206 2.73 14.44 15.29
N VAL A 207 3.84 14.54 16.00
CA VAL A 207 5.12 14.96 15.42
C VAL A 207 5.64 13.93 14.42
N PHE A 208 5.64 12.64 14.81
CA PHE A 208 6.12 11.55 13.95
C PHE A 208 5.31 11.48 12.64
N LEU A 209 3.98 11.46 12.74
CA LEU A 209 3.09 11.28 11.58
C LEU A 209 3.03 12.51 10.67
N VAL A 210 3.12 13.72 11.24
CA VAL A 210 3.21 14.95 10.43
C VAL A 210 4.54 15.01 9.68
N ILE A 211 5.66 14.69 10.33
CA ILE A 211 6.96 14.61 9.66
C ILE A 211 6.91 13.56 8.54
N TRP A 212 6.37 12.36 8.82
CA TRP A 212 6.22 11.31 7.81
C TRP A 212 5.37 11.80 6.62
N PHE A 213 4.26 12.49 6.87
CA PHE A 213 3.37 13.04 5.84
C PHE A 213 4.08 14.10 4.98
N VAL A 214 4.81 15.01 5.60
CA VAL A 214 5.59 16.06 4.89
C VAL A 214 6.67 15.43 4.02
N PHE A 215 7.33 14.37 4.49
CA PHE A 215 8.32 13.66 3.69
C PHE A 215 7.76 13.05 2.41
N GLN A 216 6.44 12.78 2.31
CA GLN A 216 5.85 12.28 1.05
C GLN A 216 6.05 13.30 -0.09
N PHE A 217 5.96 14.59 0.19
CA PHE A 217 6.16 15.64 -0.84
C PHE A 217 7.61 15.76 -1.28
N LEU A 218 8.58 15.36 -0.46
CA LEU A 218 9.98 15.31 -0.87
C LEU A 218 10.26 14.19 -1.88
N TYR A 219 9.45 13.15 -1.88
CA TYR A 219 9.52 12.07 -2.88
C TYR A 219 8.89 12.45 -4.23
N ALA A 220 8.12 13.53 -4.29
CA ALA A 220 7.47 13.99 -5.53
C ALA A 220 8.45 14.31 -6.67
N GLY A 221 9.73 14.63 -6.33
CA GLY A 221 10.80 14.89 -7.31
C GLY A 221 11.74 13.70 -7.58
N GLY A 222 11.56 12.55 -6.89
CA GLY A 222 12.53 11.45 -6.84
C GLY A 222 12.33 10.32 -7.85
N GLY A 223 11.46 10.49 -8.85
CA GLY A 223 11.16 9.47 -9.87
C GLY A 223 9.92 8.62 -9.56
N GLU A 224 9.54 7.77 -10.51
CA GLU A 224 8.27 7.01 -10.52
C GLU A 224 8.19 5.86 -9.50
N SER A 225 9.23 5.63 -8.70
CA SER A 225 9.34 4.43 -7.84
C SER A 225 8.45 4.45 -6.59
N ILE A 226 7.92 5.62 -6.17
CA ILE A 226 7.08 5.75 -4.98
C ILE A 226 5.77 6.46 -5.34
N ALA A 227 4.65 5.79 -5.11
CA ALA A 227 3.31 6.35 -5.32
C ALA A 227 2.94 7.32 -4.17
N TRP A 228 3.71 8.41 -4.00
CA TRP A 228 3.53 9.40 -2.92
C TRP A 228 2.11 10.00 -2.88
N LEU A 229 1.48 10.19 -4.04
CA LEU A 229 0.08 10.64 -4.14
C LEU A 229 -0.90 9.66 -3.50
N ALA A 230 -0.65 8.33 -3.65
CA ALA A 230 -1.46 7.33 -2.95
C ALA A 230 -1.26 7.41 -1.43
N HIS A 231 -0.04 7.70 -0.95
CA HIS A 231 0.21 7.87 0.48
C HIS A 231 -0.51 9.10 1.04
N VAL A 232 -0.40 10.24 0.37
CA VAL A 232 -1.11 11.48 0.76
C VAL A 232 -2.61 11.29 0.70
N GLY A 233 -3.12 10.73 -0.40
CA GLY A 233 -4.54 10.46 -0.59
C GLY A 233 -5.09 9.50 0.47
N GLY A 234 -4.38 8.41 0.75
CA GLY A 234 -4.74 7.45 1.79
C GLY A 234 -4.81 8.08 3.18
N PHE A 235 -3.79 8.85 3.55
CA PHE A 235 -3.72 9.53 4.85
C PHE A 235 -4.92 10.47 5.08
N ILE A 236 -5.24 11.30 4.09
CA ILE A 236 -6.39 12.21 4.14
C ILE A 236 -7.71 11.42 4.15
N MET A 237 -7.84 10.40 3.29
CA MET A 237 -9.02 9.54 3.24
C MET A 237 -9.29 8.88 4.59
N GLY A 238 -8.25 8.37 5.27
CA GLY A 238 -8.37 7.79 6.60
C GLY A 238 -8.89 8.77 7.64
N MET A 239 -8.42 10.02 7.61
CA MET A 239 -8.93 11.07 8.49
C MET A 239 -10.41 11.38 8.24
N ILE A 240 -10.82 11.43 6.97
CA ILE A 240 -12.22 11.71 6.57
C ILE A 240 -13.12 10.53 6.98
N LEU A 241 -12.77 9.31 6.60
CA LEU A 241 -13.57 8.11 6.88
C LEU A 241 -13.72 7.87 8.39
N LEU A 242 -12.66 8.07 9.17
CA LEU A 242 -12.75 7.98 10.62
C LEU A 242 -13.79 8.94 11.20
N LYS A 243 -13.76 10.22 10.79
CA LYS A 243 -14.71 11.23 11.26
C LYS A 243 -16.16 10.86 10.90
N LEU A 244 -16.39 10.33 9.69
CA LEU A 244 -17.73 9.89 9.26
C LEU A 244 -18.23 8.71 10.07
N LEU A 245 -17.38 7.73 10.35
CA LEU A 245 -17.72 6.53 11.12
C LEU A 245 -18.03 6.87 12.60
N LEU A 246 -17.24 7.74 13.22
CA LEU A 246 -17.45 8.17 14.62
C LEU A 246 -18.68 9.08 14.77
N LYS A 247 -18.96 9.97 13.79
CA LYS A 247 -20.16 10.82 13.82
C LYS A 247 -21.44 9.98 13.78
N ARG A 248 -21.44 8.89 13.01
CA ARG A 248 -22.57 7.97 12.92
C ARG A 248 -22.84 7.23 14.23
N GLU A 249 -21.81 6.88 15.00
CA GLU A 249 -21.98 6.27 16.33
C GLU A 249 -22.67 7.20 17.32
N LYS A 250 -22.31 8.49 17.35
CA LYS A 250 -22.97 9.48 18.20
C LYS A 250 -24.45 9.67 17.88
N MET A 251 -24.83 9.67 16.59
CA MET A 251 -26.23 9.78 16.20
C MET A 251 -27.07 8.56 16.61
N VAL A 252 -26.51 7.37 16.63
CA VAL A 252 -27.21 6.14 17.06
C VAL A 252 -27.43 6.13 18.58
N VAL A 253 -26.50 6.68 19.37
CA VAL A 253 -26.62 6.77 20.82
C VAL A 253 -27.64 7.85 21.26
N GLU A 254 -27.83 8.90 20.45
CA GLU A 254 -28.83 9.96 20.75
C GLU A 254 -30.28 9.59 20.40
N ILE A 255 -30.51 8.50 19.66
CA ILE A 255 -31.84 8.04 19.22
C ILE A 255 -32.43 6.96 20.12
N LEU A 256 -31.63 6.40 21.04
CA LEU A 256 -32.10 5.42 22.04
C LEU A 256 -32.46 6.16 23.32
N PRO A 257 -33.77 6.19 23.72
CA PRO A 257 -34.21 6.80 24.96
C PRO A 257 -33.67 6.08 26.20
#